data_35d22d853f909fb8952ed20618fd5c51
#
_entry.id   35d22d853f909fb8952ed20618fd5c51
#
_cell.length_a   1.000
_cell.length_b   1.000
_cell.length_c   1.000
_cell.angle_alpha   90.00
_cell.angle_beta   90.00
_cell.angle_gamma   90.00
#
_symmetry.space_group_name_H-M   'P 1'
#
loop_
_entity.id
_entity.type
_entity.pdbx_description
1 polymer ?
#
loop_
_entity_poly.entity_id
_entity_poly.type
_entity_poly.pdbx_seq_one_letter_code
_entity_poly.pdbx_strand_id
1 'polypeptide(L)'
;MCPLFLGCDGKEDDMPTINQLVRKGRKLQRRKSKSRALVSCPQRRGVCLSVKTKTPKKPNSALRKVARVRLTTGYEVTAYIPGVGHNLQEHSVVLVRGGRVKDLPGVRYHIVRGCLDSMGVDGRKRSRSKYGVKKTQAQEKTA
;
A
#
# COMPACT_ATOMS: atom_id res chain seq x y z
N MET A 1 -33.33 -15.43 33.70
CA MET A 1 -32.31 -16.35 33.18
C MET A 1 -31.28 -15.55 32.41
N CYS A 2 -30.17 -15.22 33.06
CA CYS A 2 -29.04 -14.51 32.42
C CYS A 2 -28.10 -15.52 31.82
N PRO A 3 -27.55 -15.28 30.61
CA PRO A 3 -26.37 -15.97 30.16
C PRO A 3 -25.12 -15.09 30.34
N LEU A 4 -24.27 -15.61 31.22
CA LEU A 4 -22.82 -15.72 31.08
C LEU A 4 -22.00 -14.51 30.57
N PHE A 5 -21.46 -13.84 31.52
CA PHE A 5 -20.21 -13.08 31.43
C PHE A 5 -19.08 -13.99 30.92
N LEU A 6 -18.64 -13.76 29.71
CA LEU A 6 -17.38 -14.29 29.21
C LEU A 6 -16.26 -13.34 29.63
N GLY A 7 -15.35 -13.89 30.42
CA GLY A 7 -14.27 -13.20 31.08
C GLY A 7 -13.36 -12.42 30.13
N CYS A 8 -13.11 -11.19 30.49
CA CYS A 8 -11.93 -10.46 30.07
C CYS A 8 -10.71 -11.15 30.69
N ASP A 9 -9.97 -11.92 29.92
CA ASP A 9 -8.62 -12.32 30.27
C ASP A 9 -7.74 -11.06 30.35
N GLY A 10 -7.79 -10.40 31.50
CA GLY A 10 -6.78 -9.44 31.92
C GLY A 10 -5.45 -10.19 32.02
N LYS A 11 -4.66 -10.15 30.98
CA LYS A 11 -3.24 -10.47 31.08
C LYS A 11 -2.61 -9.37 31.91
N GLU A 12 -2.54 -9.62 33.19
CA GLU A 12 -1.62 -8.90 34.06
C GLU A 12 -0.24 -9.02 33.41
N ASP A 13 0.38 -7.87 33.14
CA ASP A 13 1.76 -7.79 32.66
C ASP A 13 2.69 -8.21 33.80
N ASP A 14 2.69 -9.51 34.08
CA ASP A 14 3.47 -10.14 35.12
C ASP A 14 4.94 -10.06 34.70
N MET A 15 5.71 -9.20 35.38
CA MET A 15 7.13 -9.02 35.16
C MET A 15 7.85 -10.34 35.47
N PRO A 16 8.39 -11.05 34.47
CA PRO A 16 8.99 -12.35 34.71
C PRO A 16 10.27 -12.19 35.58
N THR A 17 10.43 -13.07 36.53
CA THR A 17 11.64 -13.12 37.35
C THR A 17 12.85 -13.55 36.51
N ILE A 18 14.06 -13.23 36.99
CA ILE A 18 15.33 -13.57 36.32
C ILE A 18 15.41 -15.08 36.04
N ASN A 19 15.03 -15.92 37.01
CA ASN A 19 15.04 -17.36 36.84
C ASN A 19 14.05 -17.86 35.74
N GLN A 20 12.87 -17.23 35.63
CA GLN A 20 11.93 -17.53 34.58
C GLN A 20 12.47 -17.14 33.19
N LEU A 21 13.19 -16.00 33.08
CA LEU A 21 13.83 -15.55 31.84
C LEU A 21 15.00 -16.46 31.43
N VAL A 22 15.78 -16.96 32.37
CA VAL A 22 16.86 -17.93 32.12
C VAL A 22 16.29 -19.25 31.55
N ARG A 23 15.21 -19.75 32.16
CA ARG A 23 14.59 -21.02 31.72
C ARG A 23 13.83 -20.93 30.41
N LYS A 24 13.06 -19.87 30.17
CA LYS A 24 12.14 -19.77 29.03
C LYS A 24 12.56 -18.76 27.98
N GLY A 25 13.53 -17.89 28.24
CA GLY A 25 13.91 -16.81 27.35
C GLY A 25 12.72 -15.88 26.95
N ARG A 26 13.01 -14.76 26.31
CA ARG A 26 11.98 -13.86 25.78
C ARG A 26 11.56 -14.33 24.39
N LYS A 27 10.26 -14.51 24.17
CA LYS A 27 9.71 -14.80 22.84
C LYS A 27 9.57 -13.50 22.05
N LEU A 28 10.14 -13.44 20.85
CA LEU A 28 9.96 -12.32 19.94
C LEU A 28 8.50 -12.26 19.50
N GLN A 29 7.87 -11.11 19.71
CA GLN A 29 6.51 -10.90 19.20
C GLN A 29 6.54 -10.79 17.67
N ARG A 30 5.76 -11.62 16.99
CA ARG A 30 5.61 -11.52 15.54
C ARG A 30 4.88 -10.22 15.17
N ARG A 31 5.55 -9.36 14.43
CA ARG A 31 4.94 -8.13 13.91
C ARG A 31 3.89 -8.50 12.86
N LYS A 32 2.66 -8.04 13.06
CA LYS A 32 1.58 -8.21 12.06
C LYS A 32 1.89 -7.36 10.82
N SER A 33 1.73 -7.94 9.63
CA SER A 33 1.89 -7.20 8.37
C SER A 33 0.90 -6.04 8.29
N LYS A 34 1.37 -4.86 7.86
CA LYS A 34 0.52 -3.69 7.60
C LYS A 34 -0.20 -3.76 6.25
N SER A 35 0.22 -4.66 5.36
CA SER A 35 -0.31 -4.86 3.99
C SER A 35 -1.06 -6.19 3.87
N ARG A 36 -2.09 -6.39 4.67
CA ARG A 36 -2.82 -7.66 4.76
C ARG A 36 -3.41 -8.13 3.42
N ALA A 37 -3.88 -7.22 2.58
CA ALA A 37 -4.54 -7.56 1.33
C ALA A 37 -3.60 -8.18 0.28
N LEU A 38 -2.28 -8.03 0.43
CA LEU A 38 -1.29 -8.63 -0.48
C LEU A 38 -0.98 -10.10 -0.15
N VAL A 39 -1.34 -10.59 1.04
CA VAL A 39 -1.17 -11.99 1.45
C VAL A 39 0.26 -12.48 1.18
N SER A 40 1.24 -11.84 1.86
CA SER A 40 2.68 -12.14 1.77
C SER A 40 3.32 -12.02 0.38
N CYS A 41 2.60 -11.49 -0.62
CA CYS A 41 3.17 -11.19 -1.94
C CYS A 41 3.67 -9.74 -1.98
N PRO A 42 4.76 -9.44 -2.70
CA PRO A 42 5.25 -8.06 -2.84
C PRO A 42 4.29 -7.16 -3.62
N GLN A 43 3.59 -7.72 -4.59
CA GLN A 43 2.64 -7.02 -5.44
C GLN A 43 1.47 -7.95 -5.81
N ARG A 44 0.31 -7.36 -6.09
CA ARG A 44 -0.88 -8.07 -6.56
C ARG A 44 -1.56 -7.30 -7.68
N ARG A 45 -2.06 -8.04 -8.66
CA ARG A 45 -2.91 -7.51 -9.72
C ARG A 45 -4.31 -7.23 -9.18
N GLY A 46 -4.94 -6.19 -9.70
CA GLY A 46 -6.32 -5.86 -9.39
C GLY A 46 -6.96 -5.05 -10.50
N VAL A 47 -8.26 -4.84 -10.38
CA VAL A 47 -9.08 -4.06 -11.31
C VAL A 47 -9.58 -2.81 -10.60
N CYS A 48 -9.47 -1.66 -11.25
CA CYS A 48 -9.99 -0.40 -10.72
C CYS A 48 -11.52 -0.41 -10.73
N LEU A 49 -12.13 -0.18 -9.58
CA LEU A 49 -13.58 -0.01 -9.42
C LEU A 49 -14.01 1.44 -9.58
N SER A 50 -13.21 2.37 -9.06
CA SER A 50 -13.43 3.80 -9.21
C SER A 50 -12.14 4.57 -9.03
N VAL A 51 -12.01 5.69 -9.73
CA VAL A 51 -10.88 6.61 -9.61
C VAL A 51 -11.41 7.94 -9.09
N LYS A 52 -10.85 8.43 -7.97
CA LYS A 52 -11.32 9.63 -7.28
C LYS A 52 -10.15 10.48 -6.82
N THR A 53 -10.44 11.73 -6.49
CA THR A 53 -9.51 12.60 -5.77
C THR A 53 -9.81 12.58 -4.29
N LYS A 54 -8.81 12.69 -3.45
CA LYS A 54 -8.93 12.76 -2.00
C LYS A 54 -8.08 13.90 -1.44
N THR A 55 -8.65 14.69 -0.57
CA THR A 55 -7.92 15.74 0.13
C THR A 55 -7.05 15.13 1.23
N PRO A 56 -5.82 15.62 1.44
CA PRO A 56 -4.97 15.18 2.52
C PRO A 56 -5.46 15.73 3.87
N LYS A 57 -4.91 15.19 4.95
CA LYS A 57 -5.13 15.73 6.29
C LYS A 57 -4.38 17.06 6.48
N LYS A 58 -4.85 17.91 7.41
CA LYS A 58 -4.12 19.11 7.84
C LYS A 58 -2.68 18.74 8.28
N PRO A 59 -1.64 19.55 8.01
CA PRO A 59 -1.67 20.92 7.45
C PRO A 59 -1.61 20.99 5.91
N ASN A 60 -1.62 19.86 5.20
CA ASN A 60 -1.47 19.84 3.74
C ASN A 60 -2.79 20.06 3.02
N SER A 61 -2.72 20.67 1.82
CA SER A 61 -3.85 20.85 0.92
C SER A 61 -3.44 20.47 -0.49
N ALA A 62 -4.18 19.57 -1.13
CA ALA A 62 -4.01 19.15 -2.52
C ALA A 62 -5.16 18.24 -2.94
N LEU A 63 -5.27 17.95 -4.22
CA LEU A 63 -6.17 16.92 -4.76
C LEU A 63 -5.35 15.68 -5.13
N ARG A 64 -5.21 14.76 -4.17
CA ARG A 64 -4.45 13.51 -4.36
C ARG A 64 -5.29 12.51 -5.13
N LYS A 65 -4.71 11.90 -6.17
CA LYS A 65 -5.37 10.88 -7.00
C LYS A 65 -5.30 9.54 -6.30
N VAL A 66 -6.44 8.91 -6.11
CA VAL A 66 -6.58 7.58 -5.51
C VAL A 66 -7.52 6.72 -6.34
N ALA A 67 -7.27 5.42 -6.38
CA ALA A 67 -8.17 4.46 -7.01
C ALA A 67 -8.61 3.43 -5.98
N ARG A 68 -9.88 3.05 -6.04
CA ARG A 68 -10.39 1.88 -5.34
C ARG A 68 -10.20 0.67 -6.25
N VAL A 69 -9.44 -0.31 -5.78
CA VAL A 69 -9.00 -1.46 -6.58
C VAL A 69 -9.45 -2.75 -5.90
N ARG A 70 -10.08 -3.63 -6.66
CA ARG A 70 -10.38 -5.00 -6.25
C ARG A 70 -9.22 -5.90 -6.67
N LEU A 71 -8.55 -6.47 -5.70
CA LEU A 71 -7.40 -7.36 -5.92
C LEU A 71 -7.86 -8.77 -6.30
N THR A 72 -6.97 -9.54 -6.92
CA THR A 72 -7.18 -10.97 -7.20
C THR A 72 -7.40 -11.81 -5.93
N THR A 73 -7.04 -11.30 -4.76
CA THR A 73 -7.33 -11.90 -3.45
C THR A 73 -8.76 -11.67 -2.97
N GLY A 74 -9.60 -10.95 -3.72
CA GLY A 74 -10.97 -10.58 -3.36
C GLY A 74 -11.07 -9.32 -2.48
N TYR A 75 -9.97 -8.84 -1.90
CA TYR A 75 -9.97 -7.63 -1.08
C TYR A 75 -10.08 -6.36 -1.92
N GLU A 76 -10.91 -5.42 -1.45
CA GLU A 76 -10.97 -4.08 -2.00
C GLU A 76 -10.06 -3.15 -1.19
N VAL A 77 -9.19 -2.43 -1.88
CA VAL A 77 -8.22 -1.53 -1.27
C VAL A 77 -8.22 -0.16 -1.96
N THR A 78 -7.95 0.88 -1.19
CA THR A 78 -7.69 2.20 -1.75
C THR A 78 -6.19 2.34 -1.97
N ALA A 79 -5.78 2.54 -3.22
CA ALA A 79 -4.39 2.69 -3.63
C ALA A 79 -4.13 4.11 -4.15
N TYR A 80 -2.97 4.65 -3.84
CA TYR A 80 -2.52 5.95 -4.31
C TYR A 80 -1.91 5.84 -5.71
N ILE A 81 -2.22 6.78 -6.59
CA ILE A 81 -1.64 6.88 -7.93
C ILE A 81 -0.48 7.89 -7.86
N PRO A 82 0.79 7.44 -7.89
CA PRO A 82 1.93 8.35 -7.83
C PRO A 82 2.17 9.05 -9.17
N GLY A 83 2.73 10.25 -9.10
CA GLY A 83 3.12 11.04 -10.28
C GLY A 83 2.07 12.03 -10.74
N VAL A 84 2.43 12.82 -11.73
CA VAL A 84 1.57 13.84 -12.36
C VAL A 84 0.84 13.20 -13.54
N GLY A 85 -0.47 13.37 -13.58
CA GLY A 85 -1.31 12.79 -14.63
C GLY A 85 -1.44 11.27 -14.56
N HIS A 86 -2.53 10.75 -15.03
CA HIS A 86 -2.78 9.31 -15.17
C HIS A 86 -3.83 9.05 -16.23
N ASN A 87 -3.82 7.84 -16.77
CA ASN A 87 -4.79 7.36 -17.79
C ASN A 87 -5.76 6.31 -17.22
N LEU A 88 -5.75 6.10 -15.89
CA LEU A 88 -6.57 5.06 -15.26
C LEU A 88 -8.05 5.45 -15.23
N GLN A 89 -8.88 4.50 -15.60
CA GLN A 89 -10.33 4.58 -15.58
C GLN A 89 -10.93 3.40 -14.84
N GLU A 90 -12.25 3.31 -14.78
CA GLU A 90 -12.93 2.12 -14.27
C GLU A 90 -12.56 0.92 -15.15
N HIS A 91 -12.49 -0.25 -14.54
CA HIS A 91 -12.10 -1.52 -15.15
C HIS A 91 -10.63 -1.63 -15.62
N SER A 92 -9.80 -0.59 -15.47
CA SER A 92 -8.37 -0.69 -15.75
C SER A 92 -7.68 -1.71 -14.85
N VAL A 93 -6.86 -2.57 -15.45
CA VAL A 93 -6.08 -3.57 -14.74
C VAL A 93 -4.78 -2.92 -14.24
N VAL A 94 -4.52 -3.03 -12.96
CA VAL A 94 -3.36 -2.38 -12.32
C VAL A 94 -2.60 -3.33 -11.42
N LEU A 95 -1.31 -3.03 -11.22
CA LEU A 95 -0.47 -3.71 -10.25
C LEU A 95 -0.37 -2.86 -8.98
N VAL A 96 -0.69 -3.47 -7.83
CA VAL A 96 -0.72 -2.80 -6.53
C VAL A 96 0.41 -3.32 -5.66
N ARG A 97 1.15 -2.41 -5.04
CA ARG A 97 2.18 -2.70 -4.03
C ARG A 97 1.83 -2.13 -2.67
N GLY A 98 2.44 -2.64 -1.62
CA GLY A 98 2.35 -2.06 -0.29
C GLY A 98 3.10 -0.72 -0.20
N GLY A 99 2.68 0.10 0.73
CA GLY A 99 3.27 1.39 1.04
C GLY A 99 2.20 2.35 1.55
N ARG A 100 2.41 2.89 2.76
CA ARG A 100 1.47 3.85 3.35
C ARG A 100 1.76 5.25 2.82
N VAL A 101 0.70 6.00 2.53
CA VAL A 101 0.75 7.44 2.30
C VAL A 101 0.46 8.17 3.60
N LYS A 102 1.44 8.92 4.12
CA LYS A 102 1.31 9.61 5.41
C LYS A 102 0.21 10.68 5.39
N ASP A 103 0.05 11.37 4.25
CA ASP A 103 -0.93 12.44 4.07
C ASP A 103 -2.38 11.97 3.99
N LEU A 104 -2.60 10.73 3.51
CA LEU A 104 -3.93 10.23 3.25
C LEU A 104 -4.32 9.17 4.27
N PRO A 105 -5.30 9.45 5.14
CA PRO A 105 -5.76 8.46 6.11
C PRO A 105 -6.40 7.26 5.40
N GLY A 106 -6.00 6.04 5.84
CA GLY A 106 -6.54 4.78 5.31
C GLY A 106 -5.90 4.29 4.01
N VAL A 107 -5.02 5.05 3.35
CA VAL A 107 -4.32 4.63 2.12
C VAL A 107 -3.00 3.96 2.48
N ARG A 108 -2.92 2.64 2.27
CA ARG A 108 -1.76 1.79 2.60
C ARG A 108 -1.12 1.13 1.39
N TYR A 109 -1.57 1.46 0.19
CA TYR A 109 -1.16 0.82 -1.05
C TYR A 109 -0.87 1.86 -2.11
N HIS A 110 0.02 1.51 -3.05
CA HIS A 110 0.34 2.32 -4.21
C HIS A 110 0.12 1.52 -5.49
N ILE A 111 -0.26 2.20 -6.56
CA ILE A 111 -0.25 1.63 -7.90
C ILE A 111 1.15 1.75 -8.49
N VAL A 112 1.61 0.69 -9.13
CA VAL A 112 2.89 0.68 -9.87
C VAL A 112 2.66 1.29 -11.24
N ARG A 113 3.40 2.36 -11.55
CA ARG A 113 3.32 3.02 -12.86
C ARG A 113 4.17 2.29 -13.91
N GLY A 114 3.74 2.36 -15.16
CA GLY A 114 4.43 1.72 -16.28
C GLY A 114 4.21 0.21 -16.40
N CYS A 115 3.23 -0.34 -15.69
CA CYS A 115 2.87 -1.75 -15.72
C CYS A 115 1.39 -1.90 -16.03
N LEU A 116 1.03 -2.90 -16.82
CA LEU A 116 -0.35 -3.17 -17.24
C LEU A 116 -0.98 -1.92 -17.88
N ASP A 117 -2.17 -1.53 -17.47
CA ASP A 117 -2.88 -0.38 -18.03
C ASP A 117 -2.41 0.98 -17.49
N SER A 118 -1.52 1.00 -16.49
CA SER A 118 -0.99 2.24 -15.93
C SER A 118 0.22 2.73 -16.72
N MET A 119 0.07 3.80 -17.48
CA MET A 119 1.17 4.43 -18.22
C MET A 119 2.22 5.04 -17.28
N GLY A 120 3.46 5.16 -17.74
CA GLY A 120 4.50 5.93 -17.06
C GLY A 120 4.16 7.42 -17.01
N VAL A 121 4.93 8.18 -16.24
CA VAL A 121 4.78 9.65 -16.15
C VAL A 121 5.56 10.29 -17.30
N ASP A 122 4.90 11.10 -18.12
CA ASP A 122 5.53 11.76 -19.25
C ASP A 122 6.57 12.81 -18.81
N GLY A 123 7.62 12.98 -19.62
CA GLY A 123 8.64 14.01 -19.43
C GLY A 123 9.55 13.82 -18.20
N ARG A 124 9.45 12.72 -17.47
CA ARG A 124 10.21 12.51 -16.24
C ARG A 124 11.62 12.00 -16.52
N LYS A 125 12.61 12.78 -16.12
CA LYS A 125 14.05 12.46 -16.32
C LYS A 125 14.70 11.83 -15.08
N ARG A 126 14.29 12.22 -13.84
CA ARG A 126 14.84 11.72 -12.57
C ARG A 126 13.92 10.70 -11.92
N SER A 127 14.50 9.71 -11.22
CA SER A 127 13.76 8.62 -10.54
C SER A 127 12.80 7.88 -11.46
N ARG A 128 13.20 7.62 -12.69
CA ARG A 128 12.37 7.03 -13.75
C ARG A 128 11.75 5.68 -13.36
N SER A 129 12.51 4.82 -12.71
CA SER A 129 12.04 3.50 -12.29
C SER A 129 10.85 3.54 -11.33
N LYS A 130 10.75 4.58 -10.48
CA LYS A 130 9.63 4.76 -9.56
C LYS A 130 8.33 5.16 -10.26
N TYR A 131 8.43 5.72 -11.48
CA TYR A 131 7.30 6.26 -12.23
C TYR A 131 7.10 5.58 -13.59
N GLY A 132 7.75 4.46 -13.82
CA GLY A 132 7.54 3.63 -14.99
C GLY A 132 8.02 4.24 -16.31
N VAL A 133 9.07 5.08 -16.29
CA VAL A 133 9.61 5.76 -17.47
C VAL A 133 10.83 5.03 -17.98
N LYS A 134 10.85 4.67 -19.25
CA LYS A 134 12.00 4.07 -19.93
C LYS A 134 13.12 5.13 -20.14
N LYS A 135 14.37 4.69 -20.25
CA LYS A 135 15.48 5.55 -20.65
C LYS A 135 15.23 5.97 -22.11
N THR A 136 15.15 7.26 -22.38
CA THR A 136 15.15 7.77 -23.75
C THR A 136 16.50 7.42 -24.35
N GLN A 137 16.51 6.57 -25.36
CA GLN A 137 17.72 6.40 -26.17
C GLN A 137 18.01 7.77 -26.78
N ALA A 138 19.23 8.28 -26.60
CA ALA A 138 19.67 9.45 -27.34
C ALA A 138 19.51 9.07 -28.81
N GLN A 139 18.69 9.84 -29.55
CA GLN A 139 18.70 9.74 -30.99
C GLN A 139 20.14 9.97 -31.41
N GLU A 140 20.79 8.96 -31.95
CA GLU A 140 22.05 9.14 -32.67
C GLU A 140 21.73 10.21 -33.69
N LYS A 141 22.41 11.33 -33.53
CA LYS A 141 22.44 12.37 -34.55
C LYS A 141 23.16 11.73 -35.73
N THR A 142 22.43 11.21 -36.67
CA THR A 142 22.91 10.97 -38.01
C THR A 142 23.29 12.34 -38.57
N ALA A 143 24.60 12.58 -38.65
CA ALA A 143 25.17 13.68 -39.37
C ALA A 143 24.93 13.51 -40.87
#